data_5c32041374f99adecfc23f47937b0e33
#
_entry.id   5c32041374f99adecfc23f47937b0e33
#
_cell.length_a   1.000
_cell.length_b   1.000
_cell.length_c   1.000
_cell.angle_alpha   90.00
_cell.angle_beta   90.00
_cell.angle_gamma   90.00
#
_symmetry.space_group_name_H-M   'P 1'
#
loop_
_entity.id
_entity.type
_entity.pdbx_description
1 polymer ?
#
loop_
_entity_poly.entity_id
_entity_poly.type
_entity_poly.pdbx_seq_one_letter_code
_entity_poly.pdbx_strand_id
1 'polypeptide(L)'
;MTKNKAYYLLFLILILITVLFVRSAIKSDSVDVGTRKEKKEFVVKPVKVKLNIVKDNLIIFDYPVSLQNDDSILDMLEYLRNHKGFTYEKFAYIYGTEIDSINNIKAPIGFKWHLLNNSKNITFEIGNINLIDGEVYEIKLEKSNNL
;
A
#
# COMPACT_ATOMS: atom_id res chain seq x y z
N MET A 1 -11.11 -66.45 14.68
CA MET A 1 -11.21 -65.01 14.92
C MET A 1 -12.51 -64.48 14.27
N THR A 2 -13.50 -64.04 15.03
CA THR A 2 -14.80 -63.64 14.49
C THR A 2 -14.64 -62.43 13.58
N LYS A 3 -15.32 -62.41 12.41
CA LYS A 3 -15.21 -61.35 11.39
C LYS A 3 -15.28 -59.93 12.00
N ASN A 4 -16.06 -59.74 13.04
CA ASN A 4 -16.17 -58.44 13.72
C ASN A 4 -14.89 -57.96 14.42
N LYS A 5 -14.08 -58.88 14.98
CA LYS A 5 -12.79 -58.53 15.61
C LYS A 5 -11.78 -58.02 14.60
N ALA A 6 -11.79 -58.56 13.36
CA ALA A 6 -10.92 -58.10 12.27
C ALA A 6 -11.30 -56.64 11.84
N TYR A 7 -12.55 -56.29 11.78
CA TYR A 7 -12.99 -54.92 11.45
C TYR A 7 -12.55 -53.90 12.51
N TYR A 8 -12.68 -54.27 13.79
CA TYR A 8 -12.22 -53.38 14.88
C TYR A 8 -10.70 -53.16 14.84
N LEU A 9 -9.96 -54.21 14.54
CA LEU A 9 -8.50 -54.09 14.42
C LEU A 9 -8.11 -53.17 13.24
N LEU A 10 -8.76 -53.33 12.10
CA LEU A 10 -8.55 -52.55 10.90
C LEU A 10 -8.90 -51.06 11.12
N PHE A 11 -9.99 -50.79 11.81
CA PHE A 11 -10.42 -49.44 12.19
C PHE A 11 -9.41 -48.76 13.15
N LEU A 12 -8.86 -49.53 14.10
CA LEU A 12 -7.87 -49.03 15.06
C LEU A 12 -6.54 -48.68 14.37
N ILE A 13 -6.15 -49.48 13.39
CA ILE A 13 -4.95 -49.22 12.55
C ILE A 13 -5.17 -47.95 11.71
N LEU A 14 -6.37 -47.75 11.15
CA LEU A 14 -6.67 -46.57 10.35
C LEU A 14 -6.60 -45.28 11.19
N ILE A 15 -7.12 -45.33 12.40
CA ILE A 15 -7.02 -44.20 13.35
C ILE A 15 -5.55 -43.92 13.69
N LEU A 16 -4.76 -44.94 13.93
CA LEU A 16 -3.34 -44.77 14.25
C LEU A 16 -2.58 -44.10 13.10
N ILE A 17 -2.84 -44.53 11.86
CA ILE A 17 -2.23 -43.95 10.65
C ILE A 17 -2.64 -42.48 10.49
N THR A 18 -3.93 -42.14 10.68
CA THR A 18 -4.38 -40.75 10.60
C THR A 18 -3.75 -39.86 11.66
N VAL A 19 -3.61 -40.33 12.90
CA VAL A 19 -2.95 -39.58 13.97
C VAL A 19 -1.46 -39.37 13.68
N LEU A 20 -0.77 -40.38 13.14
CA LEU A 20 0.63 -40.25 12.73
C LEU A 20 0.79 -39.29 11.56
N PHE A 21 -0.13 -39.29 10.60
CA PHE A 21 -0.09 -38.39 9.44
C PHE A 21 -0.33 -36.92 9.87
N VAL A 22 -1.32 -36.67 10.72
CA VAL A 22 -1.57 -35.35 11.29
C VAL A 22 -0.39 -34.84 12.11
N ARG A 23 0.23 -35.72 12.91
CA ARG A 23 1.41 -35.39 13.70
C ARG A 23 2.65 -35.11 12.85
N SER A 24 2.79 -35.80 11.70
CA SER A 24 3.85 -35.54 10.71
C SER A 24 3.61 -34.21 9.98
N ALA A 25 2.37 -33.91 9.57
CA ALA A 25 2.00 -32.65 8.94
C ALA A 25 2.24 -31.46 9.87
N ILE A 26 1.88 -31.57 11.15
CA ILE A 26 2.11 -30.50 12.15
C ILE A 26 3.62 -30.34 12.44
N LYS A 27 4.42 -31.41 12.38
CA LYS A 27 5.88 -31.31 12.56
C LYS A 27 6.59 -30.70 11.33
N SER A 28 6.05 -30.82 10.14
CA SER A 28 6.65 -30.22 8.94
C SER A 28 6.40 -28.72 8.86
N ASP A 29 5.41 -28.18 9.60
CA ASP A 29 5.18 -26.74 9.75
C ASP A 29 5.95 -26.12 10.93
N SER A 30 6.70 -26.90 11.71
CA SER A 30 7.74 -26.34 12.58
C SER A 30 8.93 -25.96 11.70
N VAL A 31 8.73 -24.93 10.86
CA VAL A 31 9.78 -24.19 10.17
C VAL A 31 10.86 -23.87 11.18
N ASP A 32 12.04 -24.39 10.87
CA ASP A 32 13.34 -24.11 11.43
C ASP A 32 13.41 -22.70 12.06
N VAL A 33 13.30 -22.63 13.38
CA VAL A 33 13.52 -21.40 14.18
C VAL A 33 15.04 -21.17 14.30
N GLY A 34 15.73 -21.30 13.18
CA GLY A 34 17.18 -21.25 13.03
C GLY A 34 17.72 -20.12 12.16
N THR A 35 16.95 -19.08 11.92
CA THR A 35 17.49 -17.76 11.57
C THR A 35 16.48 -16.73 12.06
N ARG A 36 16.73 -16.22 13.25
CA ARG A 36 16.14 -14.97 13.72
C ARG A 36 16.58 -13.89 12.74
N LYS A 37 15.87 -13.80 11.58
CA LYS A 37 15.88 -12.55 10.82
C LYS A 37 15.45 -11.52 11.86
N GLU A 38 16.38 -10.69 12.26
CA GLU A 38 16.08 -9.49 13.04
C GLU A 38 14.86 -8.86 12.33
N LYS A 39 13.72 -8.96 12.99
CA LYS A 39 12.54 -8.20 12.58
C LYS A 39 13.00 -6.78 12.80
N LYS A 40 13.49 -6.11 11.74
CA LYS A 40 13.84 -4.69 11.80
C LYS A 40 12.60 -4.04 12.36
N GLU A 41 12.67 -3.66 13.62
CA GLU A 41 11.62 -2.90 14.26
C GLU A 41 11.45 -1.65 13.39
N PHE A 42 10.26 -1.52 12.79
CA PHE A 42 9.97 -0.36 11.96
C PHE A 42 9.88 0.83 12.93
N VAL A 43 10.91 1.66 12.89
CA VAL A 43 10.99 2.84 13.75
C VAL A 43 10.27 3.98 13.05
N VAL A 44 9.16 4.42 13.62
CA VAL A 44 8.44 5.61 13.18
C VAL A 44 9.33 6.85 13.44
N LYS A 45 9.55 7.65 12.40
CA LYS A 45 10.40 8.84 12.45
C LYS A 45 9.73 10.00 11.70
N PRO A 46 9.89 11.23 12.18
CA PRO A 46 9.44 12.39 11.43
C PRO A 46 10.19 12.50 10.11
N VAL A 47 9.45 12.82 9.05
CA VAL A 47 9.97 13.08 7.71
C VAL A 47 9.52 14.45 7.24
N LYS A 48 10.38 15.12 6.46
CA LYS A 48 10.09 16.41 5.82
C LYS A 48 9.99 16.17 4.33
N VAL A 49 8.85 16.45 3.77
CA VAL A 49 8.57 16.31 2.35
C VAL A 49 8.00 17.60 1.77
N LYS A 50 7.98 17.72 0.48
CA LYS A 50 7.41 18.86 -0.23
C LYS A 50 6.40 18.38 -1.26
N LEU A 51 5.26 19.05 -1.35
CA LEU A 51 4.30 18.87 -2.44
C LEU A 51 4.27 20.11 -3.31
N ASN A 52 4.61 19.97 -4.58
CA ASN A 52 4.49 21.01 -5.59
C ASN A 52 3.25 20.77 -6.45
N ILE A 53 2.51 21.83 -6.75
CA ILE A 53 1.45 21.79 -7.77
C ILE A 53 2.00 22.48 -9.01
N VAL A 54 2.04 21.75 -10.12
CA VAL A 54 2.67 22.20 -11.37
C VAL A 54 1.62 22.29 -12.47
N LYS A 55 1.52 23.45 -13.10
CA LYS A 55 0.71 23.70 -14.28
C LYS A 55 1.53 24.45 -15.32
N ASP A 56 1.46 24.06 -16.56
CA ASP A 56 2.20 24.65 -17.68
C ASP A 56 3.73 24.75 -17.39
N ASN A 57 4.29 23.71 -16.74
CA ASN A 57 5.65 23.62 -16.23
C ASN A 57 6.07 24.70 -15.20
N LEU A 58 5.12 25.39 -14.62
CA LEU A 58 5.35 26.34 -13.54
C LEU A 58 4.80 25.79 -12.22
N ILE A 59 5.57 25.94 -11.14
CA ILE A 59 5.09 25.64 -9.79
C ILE A 59 4.14 26.78 -9.40
N ILE A 60 2.86 26.45 -9.26
CA ILE A 60 1.81 27.42 -8.87
C ILE A 60 1.55 27.42 -7.37
N PHE A 61 1.83 26.31 -6.69
CA PHE A 61 1.77 26.19 -5.23
C PHE A 61 2.89 25.25 -4.75
N ASP A 62 3.38 25.51 -3.56
CA ASP A 62 4.36 24.70 -2.88
C ASP A 62 3.98 24.54 -1.40
N TYR A 63 3.98 23.30 -0.94
CA TYR A 63 3.58 22.93 0.41
C TYR A 63 4.68 22.13 1.10
N PRO A 64 5.49 22.73 1.99
CA PRO A 64 6.36 21.99 2.87
C PRO A 64 5.53 21.32 3.97
N VAL A 65 5.77 20.03 4.20
CA VAL A 65 5.03 19.19 5.15
C VAL A 65 6.00 18.41 6.03
N SER A 66 5.65 18.28 7.31
CA SER A 66 6.35 17.39 8.24
C SER A 66 5.35 16.39 8.80
N LEU A 67 5.57 15.11 8.55
CA LEU A 67 4.72 13.98 8.92
C LEU A 67 5.60 12.83 9.44
N GLN A 68 5.06 11.61 9.50
CA GLN A 68 5.82 10.42 9.89
C GLN A 68 6.16 9.56 8.65
N ASN A 69 7.19 8.73 8.77
CA ASN A 69 7.60 7.84 7.66
C ASN A 69 6.67 6.64 7.44
N ASP A 70 5.67 6.44 8.29
CA ASP A 70 4.58 5.47 8.14
C ASP A 70 3.31 6.09 7.54
N ASP A 71 3.24 7.43 7.47
CA ASP A 71 2.17 8.10 6.76
C ASP A 71 2.31 7.88 5.24
N SER A 72 1.19 7.68 4.58
CA SER A 72 1.12 7.56 3.13
C SER A 72 1.06 8.94 2.45
N ILE A 73 1.22 8.95 1.13
CA ILE A 73 1.00 10.16 0.34
C ILE A 73 -0.45 10.65 0.48
N LEU A 74 -1.40 9.73 0.59
CA LEU A 74 -2.80 10.08 0.82
C LEU A 74 -2.97 10.82 2.15
N ASP A 75 -2.31 10.37 3.23
CA ASP A 75 -2.34 11.03 4.53
C ASP A 75 -1.76 12.44 4.44
N MET A 76 -0.70 12.63 3.64
CA MET A 76 -0.14 13.95 3.34
C MET A 76 -1.18 14.87 2.66
N LEU A 77 -1.92 14.39 1.66
CA LEU A 77 -2.94 15.18 0.99
C LEU A 77 -4.09 15.55 1.94
N GLU A 78 -4.51 14.61 2.79
CA GLU A 78 -5.52 14.86 3.81
C GLU A 78 -5.03 15.85 4.87
N TYR A 79 -3.78 15.74 5.31
CA TYR A 79 -3.17 16.72 6.20
C TYR A 79 -3.20 18.13 5.61
N LEU A 80 -2.78 18.26 4.35
CA LEU A 80 -2.79 19.56 3.65
C LEU A 80 -4.19 20.14 3.50
N ARG A 81 -5.19 19.29 3.23
CA ARG A 81 -6.59 19.68 3.15
C ARG A 81 -7.07 20.27 4.48
N ASN A 82 -6.73 19.60 5.57
CA ASN A 82 -7.24 19.97 6.89
C ASN A 82 -6.50 21.18 7.52
N HIS A 83 -5.24 21.44 7.12
CA HIS A 83 -4.38 22.41 7.82
C HIS A 83 -3.83 23.52 6.94
N LYS A 84 -3.87 23.40 5.62
CA LYS A 84 -3.22 24.35 4.69
C LYS A 84 -4.16 24.93 3.63
N GLY A 85 -5.46 24.64 3.71
CA GLY A 85 -6.43 25.09 2.72
C GLY A 85 -6.26 24.50 1.32
N PHE A 86 -5.45 23.44 1.21
CA PHE A 86 -5.35 22.64 -0.01
C PHE A 86 -6.67 21.91 -0.25
N THR A 87 -7.18 21.91 -1.47
CA THR A 87 -8.37 21.15 -1.82
C THR A 87 -8.09 20.22 -3.00
N TYR A 88 -8.66 19.05 -2.95
CA TYR A 88 -8.60 18.11 -4.07
C TYR A 88 -9.84 17.23 -4.10
N GLU A 89 -10.21 16.83 -5.30
CA GLU A 89 -11.24 15.82 -5.54
C GLU A 89 -10.60 14.61 -6.21
N LYS A 90 -11.00 13.42 -5.77
CA LYS A 90 -10.49 12.16 -6.27
C LYS A 90 -11.62 11.18 -6.53
N PHE A 91 -11.41 10.31 -7.51
CA PHE A 91 -12.20 9.11 -7.71
C PHE A 91 -11.38 7.89 -7.28
N ALA A 92 -11.98 7.03 -6.46
CA ALA A 92 -11.37 5.76 -6.08
C ALA A 92 -11.99 4.65 -6.93
N TYR A 93 -11.14 3.89 -7.61
CA TYR A 93 -11.50 2.73 -8.41
C TYR A 93 -10.86 1.47 -7.85
N ILE A 94 -11.28 0.30 -8.31
CA ILE A 94 -10.68 -0.99 -7.91
C ILE A 94 -9.19 -1.05 -8.28
N TYR A 95 -8.79 -0.40 -9.38
CA TYR A 95 -7.42 -0.36 -9.88
C TYR A 95 -6.58 0.80 -9.31
N GLY A 96 -7.16 1.68 -8.50
CA GLY A 96 -6.43 2.79 -7.88
C GLY A 96 -7.21 4.10 -7.80
N THR A 97 -6.50 5.19 -7.66
CA THR A 97 -7.07 6.54 -7.47
C THR A 97 -6.77 7.42 -8.69
N GLU A 98 -7.73 8.25 -9.08
CA GLU A 98 -7.54 9.35 -10.03
C GLU A 98 -7.85 10.68 -9.35
N ILE A 99 -7.12 11.74 -9.70
CA ILE A 99 -7.33 13.10 -9.19
C ILE A 99 -8.13 13.89 -10.24
N ASP A 100 -9.28 14.41 -9.86
CA ASP A 100 -10.17 15.20 -10.74
C ASP A 100 -9.87 16.69 -10.70
N SER A 101 -9.69 17.23 -9.50
CA SER A 101 -9.42 18.65 -9.31
C SER A 101 -8.40 18.92 -8.21
N ILE A 102 -7.66 20.01 -8.32
CA ILE A 102 -6.69 20.51 -7.34
C ILE A 102 -6.96 22.01 -7.14
N ASN A 103 -7.12 22.43 -5.88
CA ASN A 103 -7.41 23.83 -5.52
C ASN A 103 -8.52 24.43 -6.38
N ASN A 104 -9.61 23.68 -6.56
CA ASN A 104 -10.75 24.00 -7.41
C ASN A 104 -10.43 24.14 -8.91
N ILE A 105 -9.22 23.75 -9.34
CA ILE A 105 -8.85 23.69 -10.75
C ILE A 105 -9.14 22.29 -11.26
N LYS A 106 -10.20 22.14 -12.04
CA LYS A 106 -10.55 20.89 -12.70
C LYS A 106 -9.65 20.65 -13.91
N ALA A 107 -9.28 19.38 -14.15
CA ALA A 107 -8.56 19.04 -15.34
C ALA A 107 -9.40 19.31 -16.59
N PRO A 108 -8.90 20.05 -17.60
CA PRO A 108 -9.59 20.24 -18.88
C PRO A 108 -9.77 18.93 -19.63
N ILE A 109 -10.69 18.89 -20.59
CA ILE A 109 -10.89 17.72 -21.46
C ILE A 109 -9.56 17.37 -22.13
N GLY A 110 -9.19 16.09 -22.07
CA GLY A 110 -7.93 15.58 -22.61
C GLY A 110 -6.71 15.78 -21.72
N PHE A 111 -6.90 16.27 -20.49
CA PHE A 111 -5.85 16.39 -19.47
C PHE A 111 -6.24 15.62 -18.21
N LYS A 112 -5.23 15.22 -17.42
CA LYS A 112 -5.39 14.62 -16.10
C LYS A 112 -4.35 15.19 -15.12
N TRP A 113 -4.73 15.23 -13.85
CA TRP A 113 -3.80 15.48 -12.77
C TRP A 113 -3.06 14.19 -12.42
N HIS A 114 -1.74 14.21 -12.51
CA HIS A 114 -0.87 13.11 -12.13
C HIS A 114 -0.04 13.48 -10.92
N LEU A 115 0.04 12.58 -9.96
CA LEU A 115 1.01 12.68 -8.87
C LEU A 115 2.29 11.96 -9.30
N LEU A 116 3.39 12.68 -9.28
CA LEU A 116 4.69 12.22 -9.69
C LEU A 116 5.66 12.19 -8.50
N ASN A 117 6.49 11.17 -8.44
CA ASN A 117 7.69 11.14 -7.62
C ASN A 117 8.87 10.77 -8.52
N ASN A 118 9.89 11.62 -8.56
CA ASN A 118 11.05 11.45 -9.45
C ASN A 118 10.64 11.14 -10.91
N SER A 119 9.67 11.88 -11.43
CA SER A 119 9.07 11.72 -12.77
C SER A 119 8.29 10.41 -12.98
N LYS A 120 8.17 9.55 -11.97
CA LYS A 120 7.32 8.36 -12.03
C LYS A 120 5.90 8.72 -11.61
N ASN A 121 4.91 8.36 -12.44
CA ASN A 121 3.50 8.52 -12.06
C ASN A 121 3.11 7.49 -11.01
N ILE A 122 2.66 7.97 -9.85
CA ILE A 122 2.25 7.17 -8.69
C ILE A 122 0.81 7.44 -8.27
N THR A 123 0.04 8.12 -9.10
CA THR A 123 -1.34 8.55 -8.78
C THR A 123 -2.25 7.41 -8.33
N PHE A 124 -2.12 6.24 -8.95
CA PHE A 124 -2.97 5.09 -8.61
C PHE A 124 -2.63 4.47 -7.24
N GLU A 125 -1.41 4.67 -6.76
CA GLU A 125 -0.84 3.99 -5.58
C GLU A 125 -0.75 4.91 -4.34
N ILE A 126 -1.33 6.11 -4.38
CA ILE A 126 -1.13 7.16 -3.35
C ILE A 126 -1.46 6.72 -1.91
N GLY A 127 -2.34 5.75 -1.73
CA GLY A 127 -2.66 5.21 -0.41
C GLY A 127 -1.71 4.12 0.08
N ASN A 128 -0.81 3.62 -0.80
CA ASN A 128 0.06 2.48 -0.50
C ASN A 128 1.55 2.85 -0.46
N ILE A 129 1.88 4.10 -0.81
CA ILE A 129 3.27 4.58 -0.81
C ILE A 129 3.49 5.45 0.42
N ASN A 130 4.43 5.04 1.26
CA ASN A 130 4.82 5.78 2.44
C ASN A 130 5.74 6.95 2.07
N LEU A 131 5.72 7.98 2.90
CA LEU A 131 6.55 9.16 2.73
C LEU A 131 8.03 8.86 2.99
N ILE A 132 8.91 9.45 2.19
CA ILE A 132 10.36 9.32 2.31
C ILE A 132 10.94 10.70 2.60
N ASP A 133 11.80 10.78 3.62
CA ASP A 133 12.39 12.04 4.06
C ASP A 133 13.21 12.72 2.94
N GLY A 134 12.98 14.02 2.79
CA GLY A 134 13.64 14.86 1.78
C GLY A 134 13.04 14.78 0.38
N GLU A 135 12.04 13.92 0.13
CA GLU A 135 11.44 13.81 -1.20
C GLU A 135 10.51 14.97 -1.56
N VAL A 136 10.46 15.23 -2.86
CA VAL A 136 9.56 16.19 -3.48
C VAL A 136 8.56 15.45 -4.35
N TYR A 137 7.29 15.60 -4.02
CA TYR A 137 6.17 15.09 -4.80
C TYR A 137 5.61 16.21 -5.66
N GLU A 138 5.18 15.90 -6.87
CA GLU A 138 4.61 16.88 -7.79
C GLU A 138 3.22 16.43 -8.25
N ILE A 139 2.21 17.26 -8.09
CA ILE A 139 0.94 17.09 -8.79
C ILE A 139 0.98 17.95 -10.04
N LYS A 140 0.99 17.29 -11.20
CA LYS A 140 1.15 17.94 -12.51
C LYS A 140 -0.05 17.69 -13.40
N LEU A 141 -0.49 18.78 -14.07
CA LEU A 141 -1.51 18.67 -15.11
C LEU A 141 -0.84 18.25 -16.43
N GLU A 142 -1.14 17.07 -16.88
CA GLU A 142 -0.55 16.50 -18.11
C GLU A 142 -1.64 16.06 -19.10
N LYS A 143 -1.27 16.04 -20.37
CA LYS A 143 -2.16 15.55 -21.42
C LYS A 143 -2.44 14.06 -21.21
N SER A 144 -3.71 13.67 -21.20
CA SER A 144 -4.10 12.26 -21.11
C SER A 144 -3.73 11.54 -22.41
N ASN A 145 -2.93 10.47 -22.30
CA ASN A 145 -2.58 9.64 -23.45
C ASN A 145 -3.67 8.62 -23.83
N ASN A 146 -4.89 8.79 -23.30
CA ASN A 146 -6.01 7.92 -23.64
C ASN A 146 -6.72 8.50 -24.88
N LEU A 147 -6.39 7.95 -26.01
CA LEU A 147 -7.26 7.81 -27.17
C LEU A 147 -7.81 6.40 -27.20
#